data_6a565c57f431436cb975215e18b5b44a
#
_entry.id   6a565c57f431436cb975215e18b5b44a
#
_cell.length_a   1.000
_cell.length_b   1.000
_cell.length_c   1.000
_cell.angle_alpha   90.00
_cell.angle_beta   90.00
_cell.angle_gamma   90.00
#
_symmetry.space_group_name_H-M   'P 1'
#
loop_
_entity.id
_entity.type
_entity.pdbx_description
1 polymer ?
#
loop_
_entity_poly.entity_id
_entity_poly.type
_entity_poly.pdbx_seq_one_letter_code
_entity_poly.pdbx_strand_id
1 'polypeptide(L)'
;GSRGLGDVYKRQILFEGTDLLHCERSFLRELQGNDISVVFQEPMTSLNPVYRIGWQVEEPLRIHHPELSAQERKQRALTLLKQVELEDPERIYQSYPHQISGGQRQRVMIAAAMICEPKLLIADEPTTALDVTVQAQIVKLLKRINQKKGTAILFISHDLSLVRRLCSRVIVMKDGRIVEQGAMEDIFENPQQEYTQKLIAAIPRCVKKNSGRSAKTEEAHG
;
A
#
# COMPACT_ATOMS: atom_id res chain seq x y z
N GLY A 1 -34.05 15.26 38.68
CA GLY A 1 -33.92 14.52 37.46
C GLY A 1 -32.51 14.60 36.91
N SER A 2 -31.73 13.58 37.15
CA SER A 2 -30.43 13.40 36.55
C SER A 2 -30.61 13.02 35.06
N ARG A 3 -30.38 13.97 34.19
CA ARG A 3 -30.22 13.68 32.76
C ARG A 3 -28.86 13.03 32.60
N GLY A 4 -28.84 11.78 32.12
CA GLY A 4 -27.66 11.04 31.80
C GLY A 4 -26.76 11.84 30.85
N LEU A 5 -25.54 12.02 31.24
CA LEU A 5 -24.45 12.44 30.36
C LEU A 5 -24.32 11.36 29.30
N GLY A 6 -24.73 11.68 28.09
CA GLY A 6 -24.51 10.79 26.96
C GLY A 6 -23.05 10.41 26.90
N ASP A 7 -22.78 9.13 26.72
CA ASP A 7 -21.45 8.59 26.50
C ASP A 7 -20.78 9.39 25.38
N VAL A 8 -19.85 10.24 25.76
CA VAL A 8 -18.92 10.84 24.82
C VAL A 8 -18.07 9.65 24.34
N TYR A 9 -18.39 9.11 23.17
CA TYR A 9 -17.55 8.11 22.53
C TYR A 9 -16.14 8.70 22.40
N LYS A 10 -15.27 8.31 23.31
CA LYS A 10 -13.86 8.65 23.20
C LYS A 10 -13.34 7.94 21.97
N ARG A 11 -13.09 8.71 20.91
CA ARG A 11 -12.40 8.20 19.74
C ARG A 11 -11.02 7.75 20.18
N GLN A 12 -10.66 6.54 19.81
CA GLN A 12 -9.36 5.94 20.11
C GLN A 12 -8.74 5.40 18.85
N ILE A 13 -7.42 5.53 18.71
CA ILE A 13 -6.61 4.83 17.73
C ILE A 13 -5.54 4.09 18.54
N LEU A 14 -5.71 2.79 18.67
CA LEU A 14 -4.79 1.96 19.45
C LEU A 14 -3.72 1.35 18.54
N PHE A 15 -2.46 1.59 18.89
CA PHE A 15 -1.31 0.92 18.30
C PHE A 15 -0.50 0.27 19.39
N GLU A 16 -0.39 -1.07 19.37
CA GLU A 16 0.28 -1.86 20.43
C GLU A 16 -0.17 -1.48 21.85
N GLY A 17 -1.48 -1.24 22.03
CA GLY A 17 -2.06 -0.89 23.31
C GLY A 17 -1.97 0.59 23.71
N THR A 18 -1.29 1.42 22.93
CA THR A 18 -1.18 2.86 23.17
C THR A 18 -2.20 3.63 22.33
N ASP A 19 -2.96 4.53 22.95
CA ASP A 19 -3.89 5.41 22.27
C ASP A 19 -3.14 6.59 21.63
N LEU A 20 -3.04 6.57 20.29
CA LEU A 20 -2.31 7.59 19.54
C LEU A 20 -2.95 8.98 19.56
N LEU A 21 -4.24 9.08 19.91
CA LEU A 21 -4.93 10.37 20.01
C LEU A 21 -4.60 11.10 21.32
N HIS A 22 -4.16 10.39 22.34
CA HIS A 22 -3.92 10.92 23.69
C HIS A 22 -2.49 10.68 24.19
N CYS A 23 -1.58 10.21 23.32
CA CYS A 23 -0.18 10.04 23.69
C CYS A 23 0.64 11.33 23.50
N GLU A 24 1.85 11.32 24.02
CA GLU A 24 2.81 12.42 23.87
C GLU A 24 3.23 12.64 22.42
N ARG A 25 3.44 13.90 22.01
CA ARG A 25 3.91 14.23 20.65
C ARG A 25 5.28 13.64 20.33
N SER A 26 6.15 13.51 21.30
CA SER A 26 7.45 12.85 21.17
C SER A 26 7.29 11.39 20.74
N PHE A 27 6.37 10.66 21.36
CA PHE A 27 6.05 9.29 21.02
C PHE A 27 5.52 9.16 19.57
N LEU A 28 4.62 10.06 19.14
CA LEU A 28 4.14 10.08 17.75
C LEU A 28 5.26 10.32 16.75
N ARG A 29 6.21 11.21 17.05
CA ARG A 29 7.37 11.47 16.18
C ARG A 29 8.28 10.25 16.06
N GLU A 30 8.46 9.49 17.12
CA GLU A 30 9.22 8.25 17.09
C GLU A 30 8.55 7.16 16.26
N LEU A 31 7.21 7.10 16.27
CA LEU A 31 6.46 6.13 15.47
C LEU A 31 6.46 6.46 13.97
N GLN A 32 6.35 7.76 13.62
CA GLN A 32 6.21 8.20 12.24
C GLN A 32 7.48 7.95 11.43
N GLY A 33 7.37 7.16 10.37
CA GLY A 33 8.47 6.76 9.49
C GLY A 33 9.35 5.66 10.09
N ASN A 34 9.10 5.23 11.31
CA ASN A 34 9.80 4.13 11.99
C ASN A 34 8.88 2.91 12.13
N ASP A 35 8.04 2.85 13.16
CA ASP A 35 7.10 1.74 13.37
C ASP A 35 5.86 1.81 12.45
N ILE A 36 5.44 3.02 12.10
CA ILE A 36 4.33 3.28 11.18
C ILE A 36 4.83 4.15 10.03
N SER A 37 4.70 3.64 8.82
CA SER A 37 5.07 4.37 7.60
C SER A 37 3.89 4.53 6.67
N VAL A 38 3.93 5.56 5.84
CA VAL A 38 2.85 5.90 4.90
C VAL A 38 3.41 6.05 3.49
N VAL A 39 2.72 5.47 2.52
CA VAL A 39 2.92 5.72 1.09
C VAL A 39 1.68 6.44 0.58
N PHE A 40 1.87 7.66 0.07
CA PHE A 40 0.79 8.53 -0.40
C PHE A 40 0.46 8.32 -1.88
N GLN A 41 -0.70 8.84 -2.30
CA GLN A 41 -1.29 8.73 -3.63
C GLN A 41 -0.41 9.31 -4.74
N GLU A 42 0.30 10.41 -4.50
CA GLU A 42 1.03 11.15 -5.54
C GLU A 42 2.55 10.99 -5.41
N PRO A 43 3.16 10.07 -6.18
CA PRO A 43 4.62 9.92 -6.20
C PRO A 43 5.34 11.17 -6.74
N MET A 44 4.66 12.00 -7.53
CA MET A 44 5.23 13.22 -8.12
C MET A 44 5.47 14.31 -7.09
N THR A 45 4.62 14.40 -6.04
CA THR A 45 4.70 15.43 -5.00
C THR A 45 5.40 14.95 -3.73
N SER A 46 5.49 13.63 -3.54
CA SER A 46 6.07 13.02 -2.34
C SER A 46 7.59 12.93 -2.37
N LEU A 47 8.19 12.90 -3.57
CA LEU A 47 9.64 12.96 -3.76
C LEU A 47 10.07 14.39 -4.10
N ASN A 48 11.02 14.92 -3.35
CA ASN A 48 11.56 16.25 -3.60
C ASN A 48 12.45 16.23 -4.86
N PRO A 49 12.13 17.03 -5.90
CA PRO A 49 12.85 16.98 -7.18
C PRO A 49 14.31 17.45 -7.11
N VAL A 50 14.68 18.19 -6.09
CA VAL A 50 16.04 18.76 -5.94
C VAL A 50 17.02 17.84 -5.24
N TYR A 51 16.54 16.75 -4.64
CA TYR A 51 17.39 15.77 -3.96
C TYR A 51 17.45 14.45 -4.71
N ARG A 52 18.59 13.79 -4.63
CA ARG A 52 18.79 12.45 -5.19
C ARG A 52 17.92 11.42 -4.44
N ILE A 53 17.55 10.37 -5.15
CA ILE A 53 16.72 9.27 -4.61
C ILE A 53 17.35 8.67 -3.34
N GLY A 54 18.65 8.35 -3.38
CA GLY A 54 19.33 7.75 -2.23
C GLY A 54 19.25 8.59 -0.97
N TRP A 55 19.41 9.90 -1.11
CA TRP A 55 19.25 10.83 0.02
C TRP A 55 17.88 10.76 0.66
N GLN A 56 16.83 10.68 -0.16
CA GLN A 56 15.44 10.64 0.29
C GLN A 56 15.07 9.28 0.88
N VAL A 57 15.54 8.19 0.31
CA VAL A 57 15.34 6.84 0.83
C VAL A 57 15.98 6.67 2.22
N GLU A 58 17.14 7.27 2.44
CA GLU A 58 17.86 7.22 3.72
C GLU A 58 17.29 8.14 4.81
N GLU A 59 16.45 9.11 4.46
CA GLU A 59 15.98 10.13 5.41
C GLU A 59 15.41 9.56 6.70
N PRO A 60 14.53 8.54 6.70
CA PRO A 60 14.03 7.95 7.93
C PRO A 60 15.14 7.34 8.80
N LEU A 61 16.18 6.78 8.20
CA LEU A 61 17.34 6.27 8.96
C LEU A 61 18.13 7.40 9.62
N ARG A 62 18.31 8.54 8.94
CA ARG A 62 19.00 9.69 9.56
C ARG A 62 18.22 10.23 10.75
N ILE A 63 16.91 10.18 10.71
CA ILE A 63 16.04 10.69 11.78
C ILE A 63 15.96 9.70 12.95
N HIS A 64 15.72 8.41 12.68
CA HIS A 64 15.38 7.41 13.69
C HIS A 64 16.56 6.54 14.13
N HIS A 65 17.63 6.47 13.29
CA HIS A 65 18.81 5.65 13.51
C HIS A 65 20.09 6.47 13.29
N PRO A 66 20.29 7.57 14.06
CA PRO A 66 21.44 8.46 13.88
C PRO A 66 22.77 7.79 14.20
N GLU A 67 22.76 6.65 14.90
CA GLU A 67 23.93 5.81 15.19
C GLU A 67 24.54 5.16 13.93
N LEU A 68 23.77 5.02 12.85
CA LEU A 68 24.23 4.40 11.61
C LEU A 68 25.17 5.34 10.84
N SER A 69 26.29 4.81 10.39
CA SER A 69 27.22 5.50 9.49
C SER A 69 26.58 5.76 8.11
N ALA A 70 27.14 6.70 7.36
CA ALA A 70 26.69 6.96 5.99
C ALA A 70 26.79 5.72 5.08
N GLN A 71 27.84 4.91 5.28
CA GLN A 71 28.03 3.69 4.51
C GLN A 71 26.97 2.64 4.83
N GLU A 72 26.61 2.46 6.09
CA GLU A 72 25.54 1.53 6.53
C GLU A 72 24.18 1.97 5.99
N ARG A 73 23.86 3.26 6.05
CA ARG A 73 22.62 3.80 5.48
C ARG A 73 22.54 3.56 3.98
N LYS A 74 23.61 3.88 3.25
CA LYS A 74 23.70 3.63 1.80
C LYS A 74 23.48 2.14 1.48
N GLN A 75 24.14 1.25 2.21
CA GLN A 75 24.02 -0.18 1.98
C GLN A 75 22.60 -0.70 2.21
N ARG A 76 21.93 -0.22 3.26
CA ARG A 76 20.51 -0.56 3.53
C ARG A 76 19.60 -0.02 2.43
N ALA A 77 19.82 1.22 1.97
CA ALA A 77 19.06 1.82 0.88
C ALA A 77 19.20 1.01 -0.42
N LEU A 78 20.40 0.66 -0.82
CA LEU A 78 20.66 -0.15 -2.03
C LEU A 78 20.04 -1.54 -1.94
N THR A 79 20.14 -2.19 -0.79
CA THR A 79 19.52 -3.49 -0.54
C THR A 79 18.01 -3.39 -0.72
N LEU A 80 17.39 -2.35 -0.18
CA LEU A 80 15.94 -2.18 -0.25
C LEU A 80 15.47 -1.78 -1.66
N LEU A 81 16.21 -0.93 -2.37
CA LEU A 81 15.92 -0.62 -3.77
C LEU A 81 15.93 -1.88 -4.65
N LYS A 82 16.83 -2.81 -4.37
CA LYS A 82 16.84 -4.13 -5.02
C LYS A 82 15.62 -4.98 -4.62
N GLN A 83 15.26 -4.99 -3.34
CA GLN A 83 14.11 -5.77 -2.83
C GLN A 83 12.78 -5.29 -3.40
N VAL A 84 12.63 -4.01 -3.70
CA VAL A 84 11.46 -3.47 -4.41
C VAL A 84 11.55 -3.62 -5.93
N GLU A 85 12.47 -4.48 -6.40
CA GLU A 85 12.60 -4.88 -7.81
C GLU A 85 12.96 -3.74 -8.77
N LEU A 86 13.77 -2.80 -8.32
CA LEU A 86 14.37 -1.81 -9.19
C LEU A 86 15.63 -2.38 -9.83
N GLU A 87 15.68 -2.35 -11.15
CA GLU A 87 16.89 -2.66 -11.89
C GLU A 87 17.92 -1.58 -11.65
N ASP A 88 19.21 -1.97 -11.54
CA ASP A 88 20.33 -1.07 -11.30
C ASP A 88 20.12 -0.12 -10.10
N PRO A 89 20.08 -0.67 -8.86
CA PRO A 89 19.86 0.12 -7.64
C PRO A 89 20.84 1.28 -7.45
N GLU A 90 22.11 1.12 -7.87
CA GLU A 90 23.13 2.16 -7.80
C GLU A 90 22.77 3.35 -8.68
N ARG A 91 22.36 3.11 -9.91
CA ARG A 91 21.90 4.16 -10.82
C ARG A 91 20.68 4.88 -10.27
N ILE A 92 19.68 4.13 -9.77
CA ILE A 92 18.48 4.70 -9.15
C ILE A 92 18.84 5.55 -7.93
N TYR A 93 19.72 5.05 -7.07
CA TYR A 93 20.20 5.76 -5.88
C TYR A 93 20.80 7.13 -6.22
N GLN A 94 21.58 7.21 -7.31
CA GLN A 94 22.22 8.45 -7.79
C GLN A 94 21.29 9.35 -8.61
N SER A 95 20.13 8.85 -9.05
CA SER A 95 19.19 9.58 -9.90
C SER A 95 18.37 10.61 -9.11
N TYR A 96 17.84 11.58 -9.83
CA TYR A 96 16.79 12.47 -9.36
C TYR A 96 15.41 11.93 -9.73
N PRO A 97 14.33 12.33 -9.04
CA PRO A 97 12.97 11.83 -9.32
C PRO A 97 12.53 11.98 -10.78
N HIS A 98 12.90 13.05 -11.47
CA HIS A 98 12.54 13.29 -12.87
C HIS A 98 13.26 12.37 -13.87
N GLN A 99 14.31 11.66 -13.45
CA GLN A 99 15.09 10.75 -14.29
C GLN A 99 14.55 9.31 -14.29
N ILE A 100 13.52 9.04 -13.53
CA ILE A 100 12.92 7.70 -13.38
C ILE A 100 11.41 7.72 -13.70
N SER A 101 10.86 6.56 -14.08
CA SER A 101 9.45 6.42 -14.43
C SER A 101 8.52 6.55 -13.21
N GLY A 102 7.20 6.71 -13.45
CA GLY A 102 6.19 6.74 -12.40
C GLY A 102 6.17 5.47 -11.55
N GLY A 103 6.26 4.31 -12.19
CA GLY A 103 6.34 3.02 -11.50
C GLY A 103 7.62 2.86 -10.67
N GLN A 104 8.75 3.34 -11.17
CA GLN A 104 10.01 3.37 -10.44
C GLN A 104 9.92 4.32 -9.23
N ARG A 105 9.35 5.52 -9.39
CA ARG A 105 9.09 6.45 -8.28
C ARG A 105 8.24 5.82 -7.19
N GLN A 106 7.17 5.10 -7.58
CA GLN A 106 6.31 4.41 -6.61
C GLN A 106 7.08 3.34 -5.82
N ARG A 107 7.94 2.56 -6.48
CA ARG A 107 8.80 1.57 -5.83
C ARG A 107 9.81 2.22 -4.88
N VAL A 108 10.38 3.36 -5.27
CA VAL A 108 11.26 4.16 -4.41
C VAL A 108 10.53 4.63 -3.15
N MET A 109 9.30 5.11 -3.27
CA MET A 109 8.50 5.53 -2.13
C MET A 109 8.20 4.37 -1.18
N ILE A 110 7.89 3.19 -1.71
CA ILE A 110 7.71 1.98 -0.90
C ILE A 110 9.03 1.63 -0.20
N ALA A 111 10.16 1.71 -0.88
CA ALA A 111 11.48 1.48 -0.29
C ALA A 111 11.76 2.45 0.87
N ALA A 112 11.54 3.75 0.66
CA ALA A 112 11.72 4.75 1.71
C ALA A 112 10.81 4.49 2.93
N ALA A 113 9.56 4.10 2.70
CA ALA A 113 8.62 3.76 3.76
C ALA A 113 9.03 2.49 4.53
N MET A 114 9.73 1.56 3.88
CA MET A 114 10.13 0.27 4.45
C MET A 114 11.52 0.27 5.10
N ILE A 115 12.30 1.34 4.96
CA ILE A 115 13.72 1.31 5.33
C ILE A 115 13.97 1.14 6.84
N CYS A 116 13.04 1.60 7.67
CA CYS A 116 13.07 1.37 9.12
C CYS A 116 12.36 0.08 9.56
N GLU A 117 11.98 -0.78 8.62
CA GLU A 117 11.28 -2.04 8.87
C GLU A 117 10.01 -1.86 9.73
N PRO A 118 9.04 -1.05 9.27
CA PRO A 118 7.87 -0.70 10.06
C PRO A 118 7.01 -1.92 10.35
N LYS A 119 6.26 -1.86 11.45
CA LYS A 119 5.24 -2.84 11.82
C LYS A 119 3.97 -2.67 11.00
N LEU A 120 3.66 -1.42 10.64
CA LEU A 120 2.49 -1.05 9.84
C LEU A 120 2.89 -0.14 8.68
N LEU A 121 2.52 -0.52 7.48
CA LEU A 121 2.58 0.31 6.27
C LEU A 121 1.15 0.70 5.87
N ILE A 122 0.88 2.01 5.85
CA ILE A 122 -0.35 2.57 5.32
C ILE A 122 -0.11 2.94 3.86
N ALA A 123 -0.80 2.27 2.96
CA ALA A 123 -0.73 2.54 1.52
C ALA A 123 -2.03 3.22 1.08
N ASP A 124 -1.96 4.55 0.94
CA ASP A 124 -3.10 5.39 0.59
C ASP A 124 -3.14 5.63 -0.92
N GLU A 125 -4.04 4.92 -1.61
CA GLU A 125 -4.20 4.95 -3.07
C GLU A 125 -2.87 4.77 -3.83
N PRO A 126 -2.02 3.78 -3.48
CA PRO A 126 -0.63 3.72 -3.96
C PRO A 126 -0.51 3.38 -5.44
N THR A 127 -1.61 3.03 -6.09
CA THR A 127 -1.65 2.62 -7.51
C THR A 127 -2.38 3.61 -8.41
N THR A 128 -2.92 4.70 -7.85
CA THR A 128 -3.56 5.75 -8.64
C THR A 128 -2.54 6.39 -9.59
N ALA A 129 -2.97 6.71 -10.81
CA ALA A 129 -2.15 7.25 -11.90
C ALA A 129 -1.07 6.28 -12.46
N LEU A 130 -1.13 4.99 -12.11
CA LEU A 130 -0.33 3.94 -12.74
C LEU A 130 -1.17 3.14 -13.74
N ASP A 131 -0.54 2.61 -14.79
CA ASP A 131 -1.22 1.69 -15.70
C ASP A 131 -1.53 0.33 -15.03
N VAL A 132 -2.45 -0.43 -15.61
CA VAL A 132 -2.97 -1.69 -15.04
C VAL A 132 -1.85 -2.71 -14.77
N THR A 133 -0.85 -2.78 -15.64
CA THR A 133 0.27 -3.72 -15.48
C THR A 133 1.15 -3.33 -14.29
N VAL A 134 1.49 -2.05 -14.17
CA VAL A 134 2.28 -1.53 -13.05
C VAL A 134 1.51 -1.63 -11.72
N GLN A 135 0.20 -1.35 -11.73
CA GLN A 135 -0.66 -1.53 -10.56
C GLN A 135 -0.59 -2.97 -10.03
N ALA A 136 -0.71 -3.96 -10.92
CA ALA A 136 -0.62 -5.37 -10.55
C ALA A 136 0.76 -5.73 -9.94
N GLN A 137 1.83 -5.16 -10.48
CA GLN A 137 3.19 -5.35 -9.96
C GLN A 137 3.36 -4.74 -8.56
N ILE A 138 2.82 -3.54 -8.31
CA ILE A 138 2.87 -2.89 -7.00
C ILE A 138 2.09 -3.69 -5.95
N VAL A 139 0.88 -4.17 -6.29
CA VAL A 139 0.09 -5.03 -5.40
C VAL A 139 0.84 -6.31 -5.06
N LYS A 140 1.48 -6.94 -6.05
CA LYS A 140 2.30 -8.14 -5.84
C LYS A 140 3.52 -7.86 -4.93
N LEU A 141 4.16 -6.72 -5.12
CA LEU A 141 5.26 -6.27 -4.27
C LEU A 141 4.82 -6.10 -2.81
N LEU A 142 3.71 -5.39 -2.57
CA LEU A 142 3.16 -5.19 -1.23
C LEU A 142 2.80 -6.53 -0.55
N LYS A 143 2.20 -7.45 -1.29
CA LYS A 143 1.90 -8.80 -0.79
C LYS A 143 3.18 -9.54 -0.37
N ARG A 144 4.23 -9.44 -1.15
CA ARG A 144 5.54 -10.04 -0.84
C ARG A 144 6.16 -9.43 0.41
N ILE A 145 6.10 -8.11 0.57
CA ILE A 145 6.56 -7.41 1.78
C ILE A 145 5.84 -7.94 3.02
N ASN A 146 4.52 -8.03 2.97
CA ASN A 146 3.73 -8.58 4.06
C ASN A 146 4.15 -10.02 4.41
N GLN A 147 4.28 -10.89 3.40
CA GLN A 147 4.63 -12.30 3.60
C GLN A 147 6.05 -12.51 4.12
N LYS A 148 7.03 -11.75 3.62
CA LYS A 148 8.45 -11.94 3.95
C LYS A 148 8.88 -11.21 5.21
N LYS A 149 8.35 -10.01 5.46
CA LYS A 149 8.77 -9.14 6.56
C LYS A 149 7.78 -9.11 7.73
N GLY A 150 6.58 -9.66 7.55
CA GLY A 150 5.52 -9.61 8.56
C GLY A 150 4.92 -8.22 8.79
N THR A 151 5.27 -7.24 7.96
CA THR A 151 4.69 -5.89 8.02
C THR A 151 3.20 -5.95 7.74
N ALA A 152 2.37 -5.44 8.64
CA ALA A 152 0.95 -5.27 8.41
C ALA A 152 0.73 -4.16 7.36
N ILE A 153 -0.20 -4.38 6.43
CA ILE A 153 -0.50 -3.38 5.38
C ILE A 153 -1.95 -2.96 5.51
N LEU A 154 -2.17 -1.66 5.74
CA LEU A 154 -3.46 -1.01 5.61
C LEU A 154 -3.54 -0.39 4.21
N PHE A 155 -4.24 -1.07 3.32
CA PHE A 155 -4.36 -0.68 1.91
C PHE A 155 -5.66 0.07 1.68
N ILE A 156 -5.58 1.34 1.29
CA ILE A 156 -6.73 2.19 0.99
C ILE A 156 -6.83 2.34 -0.52
N SER A 157 -7.97 1.96 -1.08
CA SER A 157 -8.22 2.05 -2.51
C SER A 157 -9.72 2.10 -2.81
N HIS A 158 -10.09 2.79 -3.88
CA HIS A 158 -11.41 2.71 -4.48
C HIS A 158 -11.55 1.53 -5.46
N ASP A 159 -10.44 0.87 -5.81
CA ASP A 159 -10.43 -0.30 -6.69
C ASP A 159 -10.55 -1.59 -5.87
N LEU A 160 -11.78 -2.09 -5.79
CA LEU A 160 -12.09 -3.32 -5.06
C LEU A 160 -11.37 -4.56 -5.63
N SER A 161 -11.02 -4.56 -6.92
CA SER A 161 -10.29 -5.68 -7.54
C SER A 161 -8.88 -5.79 -6.96
N LEU A 162 -8.22 -4.66 -6.72
CA LEU A 162 -6.91 -4.61 -6.07
C LEU A 162 -6.98 -5.01 -4.60
N VAL A 163 -7.99 -4.47 -3.88
CA VAL A 163 -8.25 -4.81 -2.47
C VAL A 163 -8.43 -6.32 -2.31
N ARG A 164 -9.24 -6.94 -3.16
CA ARG A 164 -9.49 -8.40 -3.14
C ARG A 164 -8.22 -9.22 -3.36
N ARG A 165 -7.31 -8.75 -4.20
CA ARG A 165 -6.04 -9.46 -4.49
C ARG A 165 -5.04 -9.40 -3.34
N LEU A 166 -5.01 -8.29 -2.60
CA LEU A 166 -4.01 -8.03 -1.58
C LEU A 166 -4.46 -8.41 -0.18
N CYS A 167 -5.70 -8.05 0.18
CA CYS A 167 -6.16 -8.03 1.57
C CYS A 167 -6.93 -9.30 1.95
N SER A 168 -6.78 -9.73 3.20
CA SER A 168 -7.56 -10.82 3.80
C SER A 168 -8.84 -10.33 4.51
N ARG A 169 -8.86 -9.05 4.90
CA ARG A 169 -9.98 -8.37 5.55
C ARG A 169 -10.28 -7.07 4.83
N VAL A 170 -11.53 -6.65 4.89
CA VAL A 170 -11.98 -5.41 4.26
C VAL A 170 -12.88 -4.61 5.21
N ILE A 171 -12.73 -3.29 5.14
CA ILE A 171 -13.61 -2.30 5.78
C ILE A 171 -14.18 -1.45 4.66
N VAL A 172 -15.49 -1.48 4.48
CA VAL A 172 -16.21 -0.63 3.52
C VAL A 172 -16.64 0.64 4.23
N MET A 173 -16.21 1.78 3.70
CA MET A 173 -16.53 3.09 4.25
C MET A 173 -17.35 3.94 3.27
N LYS A 174 -18.27 4.72 3.82
CA LYS A 174 -19.02 5.74 3.09
C LYS A 174 -19.26 6.94 3.99
N ASP A 175 -19.03 8.13 3.48
CA ASP A 175 -19.27 9.40 4.19
C ASP A 175 -18.66 9.44 5.60
N GLY A 176 -17.42 8.95 5.71
CA GLY A 176 -16.66 8.90 6.97
C GLY A 176 -17.14 7.85 7.99
N ARG A 177 -18.02 6.94 7.59
CA ARG A 177 -18.56 5.88 8.46
C ARG A 177 -18.26 4.50 7.91
N ILE A 178 -18.05 3.54 8.81
CA ILE A 178 -17.95 2.14 8.45
C ILE A 178 -19.35 1.63 8.13
N VAL A 179 -19.52 1.13 6.90
CA VAL A 179 -20.78 0.54 6.42
C VAL A 179 -20.82 -0.96 6.70
N GLU A 180 -19.72 -1.65 6.41
CA GLU A 180 -19.59 -3.09 6.56
C GLU A 180 -18.12 -3.46 6.70
N GLN A 181 -17.82 -4.53 7.44
CA GLN A 181 -16.46 -5.03 7.60
C GLN A 181 -16.44 -6.53 7.87
N GLY A 182 -15.38 -7.19 7.48
CA GLY A 182 -15.23 -8.63 7.71
C GLY A 182 -14.10 -9.26 6.91
N ALA A 183 -14.10 -10.59 6.88
CA ALA A 183 -13.22 -11.34 6.00
C ALA A 183 -13.55 -11.03 4.54
N MET A 184 -12.52 -11.01 3.70
CA MET A 184 -12.65 -10.65 2.29
C MET A 184 -13.67 -11.52 1.56
N GLU A 185 -13.61 -12.82 1.76
CA GLU A 185 -14.52 -13.77 1.12
C GLU A 185 -15.96 -13.55 1.53
N ASP A 186 -16.25 -13.34 2.82
CA ASP A 186 -17.59 -13.11 3.33
C ASP A 186 -18.23 -11.85 2.74
N ILE A 187 -17.47 -10.76 2.69
CA ILE A 187 -17.93 -9.48 2.15
C ILE A 187 -18.19 -9.55 0.65
N PHE A 188 -17.37 -10.28 -0.11
CA PHE A 188 -17.53 -10.41 -1.56
C PHE A 188 -18.60 -11.40 -1.98
N GLU A 189 -18.75 -12.50 -1.25
CA GLU A 189 -19.71 -13.55 -1.59
C GLU A 189 -21.12 -13.29 -1.02
N ASN A 190 -21.19 -12.68 0.18
CA ASN A 190 -22.44 -12.42 0.87
C ASN A 190 -22.50 -11.03 1.51
N PRO A 191 -22.38 -9.92 0.72
CA PRO A 191 -22.48 -8.57 1.24
C PRO A 191 -23.85 -8.29 1.83
N GLN A 192 -23.90 -7.79 3.07
CA GLN A 192 -25.15 -7.55 3.80
C GLN A 192 -25.70 -6.14 3.54
N GLN A 193 -24.84 -5.18 3.20
CA GLN A 193 -25.24 -3.79 3.00
C GLN A 193 -25.45 -3.47 1.53
N GLU A 194 -26.51 -2.74 1.21
CA GLU A 194 -26.86 -2.35 -0.16
C GLU A 194 -25.70 -1.59 -0.85
N TYR A 195 -25.04 -0.70 -0.12
CA TYR A 195 -23.91 0.03 -0.64
C TYR A 195 -22.75 -0.90 -1.05
N THR A 196 -22.42 -1.89 -0.23
CA THR A 196 -21.39 -2.90 -0.53
C THR A 196 -21.79 -3.74 -1.73
N GLN A 197 -23.05 -4.14 -1.83
CA GLN A 197 -23.58 -4.90 -2.98
C GLN A 197 -23.41 -4.12 -4.27
N LYS A 198 -23.74 -2.83 -4.28
CA LYS A 198 -23.56 -1.94 -5.44
C LYS A 198 -22.09 -1.78 -5.84
N LEU A 199 -21.19 -1.62 -4.87
CA LEU A 199 -19.76 -1.53 -5.13
C LEU A 199 -19.22 -2.81 -5.79
N ILE A 200 -19.60 -3.98 -5.28
CA ILE A 200 -19.15 -5.27 -5.81
C ILE A 200 -19.75 -5.51 -7.21
N ALA A 201 -21.02 -5.18 -7.42
CA ALA A 201 -21.67 -5.32 -8.73
C ALA A 201 -21.02 -4.43 -9.82
N ALA A 202 -20.41 -3.31 -9.44
CA ALA A 202 -19.73 -2.41 -10.34
C ALA A 202 -18.33 -2.90 -10.78
N ILE A 203 -17.81 -3.97 -10.18
CA ILE A 203 -16.51 -4.54 -10.58
C ILE A 203 -16.64 -5.13 -12.00
N PRO A 204 -15.79 -4.71 -12.95
CA PRO A 204 -15.78 -5.30 -14.29
C PRO A 204 -15.53 -6.81 -14.22
N ARG A 205 -16.46 -7.60 -14.71
CA ARG A 205 -16.25 -9.04 -14.87
C ARG A 205 -15.34 -9.27 -16.06
N CYS A 206 -14.16 -9.85 -15.84
CA CYS A 206 -13.37 -10.39 -16.95
C CYS A 206 -14.19 -11.47 -17.64
N VAL A 207 -14.73 -11.16 -18.84
CA VAL A 207 -15.30 -12.16 -19.72
C VAL A 207 -14.14 -13.08 -20.11
N LYS A 208 -14.11 -14.31 -19.58
CA LYS A 208 -13.25 -15.35 -20.12
C LYS A 208 -13.65 -15.49 -21.60
N LYS A 209 -12.80 -15.06 -22.53
CA LYS A 209 -12.93 -15.44 -23.93
C LYS A 209 -12.89 -16.98 -23.93
N ASN A 210 -14.04 -17.59 -24.15
CA ASN A 210 -14.09 -18.99 -24.55
C ASN A 210 -13.22 -19.10 -25.80
N SER A 211 -12.08 -19.74 -25.66
CA SER A 211 -11.31 -20.23 -26.79
C SER A 211 -12.21 -21.17 -27.56
N GLY A 212 -12.72 -20.65 -28.71
CA GLY A 212 -13.64 -21.34 -29.52
C GLY A 212 -13.12 -22.70 -29.96
N ARG A 213 -13.97 -23.66 -29.85
CA ARG A 213 -13.86 -24.96 -30.51
C ARG A 213 -13.50 -24.73 -31.95
N SER A 214 -12.33 -25.17 -32.35
CA SER A 214 -11.96 -25.43 -33.73
C SER A 214 -12.89 -26.48 -34.27
N ALA A 215 -13.80 -26.10 -35.16
CA ALA A 215 -14.57 -27.03 -35.94
C ALA A 215 -13.61 -27.74 -36.90
N LYS A 216 -13.43 -29.04 -36.70
CA LYS A 216 -12.90 -29.93 -37.76
C LYS A 216 -13.91 -29.99 -38.88
N THR A 217 -13.55 -29.42 -40.00
CA THR A 217 -14.21 -29.70 -41.28
C THR A 217 -13.61 -30.99 -41.80
N GLU A 218 -14.39 -32.07 -41.71
CA GLU A 218 -14.15 -33.27 -42.54
C GLU A 218 -14.49 -32.91 -43.98
N GLU A 219 -13.48 -32.91 -44.83
CA GLU A 219 -13.70 -33.07 -46.28
C GLU A 219 -13.63 -34.56 -46.57
N ALA A 220 -14.79 -35.09 -46.94
CA ALA A 220 -14.91 -36.38 -47.58
C ALA A 220 -15.10 -36.17 -49.12
N HIS A 221 -14.20 -36.75 -49.84
CA HIS A 221 -14.34 -37.38 -51.15
C HIS A 221 -14.88 -36.64 -52.39
N GLY A 222 -14.04 -36.62 -53.38
CA GLY A 222 -14.33 -36.78 -54.78
C GLY A 222 -13.10 -37.37 -55.45
#